data_7a09541231d334c1c494dd9a6b956cc4
#
_entry.id   7a09541231d334c1c494dd9a6b956cc4
#
_cell.length_a   1.000
_cell.length_b   1.000
_cell.length_c   1.000
_cell.angle_alpha   90.00
_cell.angle_beta   90.00
_cell.angle_gamma   90.00
#
_symmetry.space_group_name_H-M   'P 1'
#
loop_
_entity.id
_entity.type
_entity.pdbx_description
1 polymer ?
#
loop_
_entity_poly.entity_id
_entity_poly.type
_entity_poly.pdbx_seq_one_letter_code
_entity_poly.pdbx_strand_id
1 'polypeptide(L)'
;DWERREGPDAIPDQIRFERRWGEVRRYANDRGIRILGDLPLYVAADGVDRHAHPAFFRTDAVAGVPPDYFSEDGQLWGNPLYDWKAHKAEGYAWWVERVKAAFRLYDILRVGHFRGFAGYWRLPAKAKTPETGRWVKGPGPDFFKTLLKAVANPIIAEDLGDITPDVTALRDQFKL
;
A
#
# COMPACT_ATOMS: atom_id res chain seq x y z
N ASP A 1 3.86 -1.09 19.66
CA ASP A 1 4.95 -1.62 18.83
C ASP A 1 6.07 -0.62 18.52
N TRP A 2 5.79 0.68 18.47
CA TRP A 2 6.81 1.73 18.35
C TRP A 2 7.79 1.73 19.53
N GLU A 3 7.29 1.65 20.77
CA GLU A 3 8.14 1.56 21.96
C GLU A 3 9.11 0.39 21.91
N ARG A 4 8.67 -0.74 21.36
CA ARG A 4 9.48 -1.96 21.26
C ARG A 4 10.65 -1.81 20.28
N ARG A 5 10.48 -1.03 19.20
CA ARG A 5 11.48 -0.86 18.14
C ARG A 5 12.33 0.38 18.31
N GLU A 6 11.69 1.51 18.63
CA GLU A 6 12.32 2.82 18.62
C GLU A 6 12.59 3.35 20.05
N GLY A 7 12.11 2.63 21.06
CA GLY A 7 12.25 3.02 22.45
C GLY A 7 11.17 4.00 22.93
N PRO A 8 11.16 4.31 24.23
CA PRO A 8 10.11 5.13 24.85
C PRO A 8 10.06 6.58 24.38
N ASP A 9 11.17 7.10 23.83
CA ASP A 9 11.24 8.48 23.32
C ASP A 9 10.52 8.69 21.98
N ALA A 10 10.20 7.60 21.25
CA ALA A 10 9.52 7.68 19.97
C ALA A 10 8.06 8.19 20.09
N ILE A 11 7.36 7.85 21.17
CA ILE A 11 5.96 8.27 21.39
C ILE A 11 5.82 9.79 21.51
N PRO A 12 6.61 10.51 22.33
CA PRO A 12 6.56 11.97 22.38
C PRO A 12 6.80 12.62 21.01
N ASP A 13 7.70 12.07 20.21
CA ASP A 13 7.99 12.60 18.88
C ASP A 13 6.84 12.36 17.90
N GLN A 14 6.17 11.20 17.94
CA GLN A 14 4.96 10.95 17.16
C GLN A 14 3.81 11.90 17.55
N ILE A 15 3.58 12.12 18.83
CA ILE A 15 2.55 13.07 19.31
C ILE A 15 2.88 14.50 18.84
N ARG A 16 4.15 14.90 18.92
CA ARG A 16 4.61 16.20 18.44
C ARG A 16 4.43 16.34 16.94
N PHE A 17 4.75 15.30 16.18
CA PHE A 17 4.54 15.25 14.73
C PHE A 17 3.06 15.40 14.38
N GLU A 18 2.18 14.58 14.96
CA GLU A 18 0.74 14.62 14.67
C GLU A 18 0.16 16.02 14.94
N ARG A 19 0.53 16.65 16.06
CA ARG A 19 0.08 18.00 16.37
C ARG A 19 0.53 19.02 15.34
N ARG A 20 1.83 19.06 15.03
CA ARG A 20 2.40 20.02 14.07
C ARG A 20 1.90 19.77 12.65
N TRP A 21 1.79 18.51 12.25
CA TRP A 21 1.23 18.17 10.97
C TRP A 21 -0.23 18.59 10.84
N GLY A 22 -1.02 18.40 11.87
CA GLY A 22 -2.41 18.88 11.94
C GLY A 22 -2.53 20.39 11.79
N GLU A 23 -1.57 21.16 12.35
CA GLU A 23 -1.51 22.63 12.18
C GLU A 23 -1.18 22.99 10.71
N VAL A 24 -0.20 22.34 10.09
CA VAL A 24 0.16 22.55 8.68
C VAL A 24 -1.01 22.21 7.75
N ARG A 25 -1.64 21.05 7.97
CA ARG A 25 -2.78 20.62 7.16
C ARG A 25 -3.95 21.63 7.24
N ARG A 26 -4.28 22.07 8.44
CA ARG A 26 -5.33 23.07 8.64
C ARG A 26 -4.99 24.38 7.94
N TYR A 27 -3.76 24.87 8.11
CA TYR A 27 -3.28 26.08 7.43
C TYR A 27 -3.41 25.99 5.90
N ALA A 28 -3.10 24.85 5.32
CA ALA A 28 -3.27 24.58 3.89
C ALA A 28 -4.76 24.55 3.49
N ASN A 29 -5.58 23.81 4.23
CA ASN A 29 -6.99 23.65 3.94
C ASN A 29 -7.75 24.97 4.06
N ASP A 30 -7.45 25.84 5.03
CA ASP A 30 -8.03 27.19 5.19
C ASP A 30 -7.74 28.09 3.96
N ARG A 31 -6.77 27.72 3.12
CA ARG A 31 -6.40 28.40 1.87
C ARG A 31 -6.87 27.67 0.62
N GLY A 32 -7.75 26.69 0.78
CA GLY A 32 -8.25 25.87 -0.34
C GLY A 32 -7.24 24.86 -0.89
N ILE A 33 -6.11 24.64 -0.21
CA ILE A 33 -5.08 23.69 -0.65
C ILE A 33 -5.35 22.34 0.03
N ARG A 34 -5.43 21.28 -0.77
CA ARG A 34 -5.53 19.91 -0.29
C ARG A 34 -4.18 19.22 -0.35
N ILE A 35 -3.88 18.42 0.67
CA ILE A 35 -2.61 17.68 0.76
C ILE A 35 -2.83 16.28 0.19
N LEU A 36 -2.08 15.97 -0.87
CA LEU A 36 -2.02 14.65 -1.47
C LEU A 36 -0.95 13.81 -0.76
N GLY A 37 -1.36 12.70 -0.17
CA GLY A 37 -0.45 11.70 0.39
C GLY A 37 -0.22 10.54 -0.56
N ASP A 38 0.87 9.82 -0.35
CA ASP A 38 1.19 8.59 -1.08
C ASP A 38 1.14 7.38 -0.14
N LEU A 39 0.43 6.35 -0.57
CA LEU A 39 0.33 5.08 0.13
C LEU A 39 0.92 3.99 -0.76
N PRO A 40 2.14 3.53 -0.48
CA PRO A 40 2.72 2.44 -1.24
C PRO A 40 1.91 1.15 -1.02
N LEU A 41 1.78 0.34 -2.08
CA LEU A 41 1.11 -0.97 -1.95
C LEU A 41 1.80 -1.81 -0.87
N TYR A 42 3.11 -1.99 -0.97
CA TYR A 42 3.84 -2.86 -0.05
C TYR A 42 4.42 -2.12 1.16
N VAL A 43 4.60 -2.86 2.24
CA VAL A 43 5.27 -2.39 3.46
C VAL A 43 6.75 -2.79 3.45
N ALA A 44 7.55 -2.19 4.32
CA ALA A 44 8.95 -2.59 4.48
C ALA A 44 9.08 -4.01 5.05
N ALA A 45 10.10 -4.73 4.58
CA ALA A 45 10.32 -6.11 4.98
C ALA A 45 10.61 -6.28 6.48
N ASP A 46 11.25 -5.28 7.07
CA ASP A 46 11.56 -5.16 8.49
C ASP A 46 10.64 -4.17 9.23
N GLY A 47 9.57 -3.72 8.57
CA GLY A 47 8.62 -2.73 9.09
C GLY A 47 7.76 -3.24 10.25
N VAL A 48 7.23 -2.29 11.04
CA VAL A 48 6.34 -2.59 12.19
C VAL A 48 5.09 -3.35 11.75
N ASP A 49 4.53 -3.05 10.59
CA ASP A 49 3.34 -3.70 10.04
C ASP A 49 3.51 -5.20 9.95
N ARG A 50 4.64 -5.65 9.37
CA ARG A 50 4.94 -7.07 9.22
C ARG A 50 5.19 -7.74 10.57
N HIS A 51 5.85 -7.06 11.50
CA HIS A 51 6.13 -7.62 12.83
C HIS A 51 4.88 -7.73 13.69
N ALA A 52 3.99 -6.72 13.61
CA ALA A 52 2.75 -6.71 14.37
C ALA A 52 1.71 -7.70 13.83
N HIS A 53 1.72 -7.94 12.52
CA HIS A 53 0.70 -8.74 11.83
C HIS A 53 1.29 -9.80 10.89
N PRO A 54 2.18 -10.70 11.38
CA PRO A 54 2.91 -11.63 10.51
C PRO A 54 2.00 -12.56 9.70
N ALA A 55 0.80 -12.87 10.20
CA ALA A 55 -0.18 -13.72 9.51
C ALA A 55 -0.72 -13.11 8.20
N PHE A 56 -0.60 -11.80 8.02
CA PHE A 56 -1.06 -11.12 6.80
C PHE A 56 -0.01 -11.08 5.68
N PHE A 57 1.17 -11.61 5.92
CA PHE A 57 2.28 -11.55 4.98
C PHE A 57 2.86 -12.93 4.67
N ARG A 58 3.27 -13.11 3.44
CA ARG A 58 3.92 -14.34 2.99
C ARG A 58 5.39 -14.35 3.39
N THR A 59 5.89 -15.53 3.73
CA THR A 59 7.31 -15.76 4.08
C THR A 59 8.08 -16.43 2.95
N ASP A 60 7.38 -17.01 1.97
CA ASP A 60 7.94 -17.78 0.86
C ASP A 60 8.16 -16.95 -0.41
N ALA A 61 7.74 -15.69 -0.41
CA ALA A 61 7.77 -14.87 -1.60
C ALA A 61 7.93 -13.37 -1.28
N VAL A 62 8.46 -12.63 -2.25
CA VAL A 62 8.67 -11.19 -2.21
C VAL A 62 8.13 -10.52 -3.46
N ALA A 63 7.94 -9.20 -3.36
CA ALA A 63 7.49 -8.35 -4.45
C ALA A 63 8.62 -7.95 -5.40
N GLY A 64 8.25 -7.66 -6.62
CA GLY A 64 9.08 -7.06 -7.64
C GLY A 64 8.25 -6.72 -8.87
N VAL A 65 8.91 -6.43 -9.97
CA VAL A 65 8.31 -6.25 -11.30
C VAL A 65 9.14 -6.98 -12.35
N PRO A 66 8.53 -7.52 -13.42
CA PRO A 66 9.26 -8.11 -14.52
C PRO A 66 10.01 -7.03 -15.31
N PRO A 67 10.88 -7.42 -16.24
CA PRO A 67 11.40 -6.50 -17.25
C PRO A 67 10.29 -5.72 -17.94
N ASP A 68 10.45 -4.41 -17.99
CA ASP A 68 9.51 -3.48 -18.63
C ASP A 68 10.24 -2.28 -19.24
N TYR A 69 9.50 -1.28 -19.72
CA TYR A 69 10.09 -0.08 -20.32
C TYR A 69 10.79 0.87 -19.33
N PHE A 70 10.62 0.69 -18.02
CA PHE A 70 11.35 1.42 -16.99
C PHE A 70 12.65 0.74 -16.62
N SER A 71 12.71 -0.61 -16.73
CA SER A 71 13.87 -1.42 -16.35
C SER A 71 13.96 -2.65 -17.22
N GLU A 72 14.99 -2.74 -18.07
CA GLU A 72 15.24 -3.89 -18.94
C GLU A 72 15.44 -5.19 -18.15
N ASP A 73 15.99 -5.10 -16.96
CA ASP A 73 16.23 -6.24 -16.06
C ASP A 73 15.05 -6.53 -15.13
N GLY A 74 14.03 -5.67 -15.10
CA GLY A 74 12.99 -5.68 -14.08
C GLY A 74 13.50 -5.17 -12.72
N GLN A 75 12.71 -5.35 -11.65
CA GLN A 75 13.08 -4.87 -10.32
C GLN A 75 12.78 -5.91 -9.26
N LEU A 76 13.75 -6.20 -8.41
CA LEU A 76 13.61 -7.02 -7.21
C LEU A 76 13.45 -6.12 -5.99
N TRP A 77 12.22 -5.88 -5.55
CA TRP A 77 11.94 -4.95 -4.45
C TRP A 77 12.18 -5.57 -3.07
N GLY A 78 11.93 -6.87 -2.93
CA GLY A 78 12.14 -7.56 -1.67
C GLY A 78 11.08 -7.32 -0.59
N ASN A 79 10.08 -6.47 -0.85
CA ASN A 79 8.97 -6.24 0.08
C ASN A 79 8.17 -7.54 0.28
N PRO A 80 7.61 -7.79 1.48
CA PRO A 80 6.75 -8.94 1.71
C PRO A 80 5.46 -8.84 0.89
N LEU A 81 5.06 -9.94 0.30
CA LEU A 81 3.75 -10.05 -0.34
C LEU A 81 2.66 -10.32 0.70
N TYR A 82 1.45 -9.83 0.43
CA TYR A 82 0.30 -10.08 1.27
C TYR A 82 -0.24 -11.51 1.12
N ASP A 83 -0.70 -12.10 2.21
CA ASP A 83 -1.63 -13.22 2.16
C ASP A 83 -3.06 -12.69 2.00
N TRP A 84 -3.48 -12.51 0.74
CA TRP A 84 -4.80 -11.97 0.43
C TRP A 84 -5.96 -12.85 0.93
N LYS A 85 -5.71 -14.14 1.20
CA LYS A 85 -6.72 -15.02 1.80
C LYS A 85 -6.93 -14.68 3.27
N ALA A 86 -5.85 -14.46 4.01
CA ALA A 86 -5.92 -14.01 5.39
C ALA A 86 -6.60 -12.64 5.51
N HIS A 87 -6.19 -11.68 4.68
CA HIS A 87 -6.84 -10.36 4.64
C HIS A 87 -8.35 -10.44 4.32
N LYS A 88 -8.74 -11.29 3.38
CA LYS A 88 -10.15 -11.49 3.04
C LYS A 88 -10.93 -12.12 4.18
N ALA A 89 -10.36 -13.10 4.88
CA ALA A 89 -10.99 -13.74 6.03
C ALA A 89 -11.31 -12.76 7.16
N GLU A 90 -10.46 -11.73 7.34
CA GLU A 90 -10.65 -10.62 8.29
C GLU A 90 -11.44 -9.43 7.69
N GLY A 91 -12.11 -9.62 6.55
CA GLY A 91 -12.86 -8.56 5.89
C GLY A 91 -12.01 -7.35 5.50
N TYR A 92 -10.72 -7.55 5.22
CA TYR A 92 -9.74 -6.50 4.90
C TYR A 92 -9.59 -5.41 5.99
N ALA A 93 -9.92 -5.72 7.23
CA ALA A 93 -9.94 -4.74 8.33
C ALA A 93 -8.61 -4.01 8.50
N TRP A 94 -7.49 -4.73 8.44
CA TRP A 94 -6.15 -4.14 8.51
C TRP A 94 -5.92 -3.07 7.43
N TRP A 95 -6.33 -3.35 6.20
CA TRP A 95 -6.22 -2.40 5.08
C TRP A 95 -7.11 -1.17 5.25
N VAL A 96 -8.33 -1.39 5.73
CA VAL A 96 -9.27 -0.29 6.02
C VAL A 96 -8.66 0.65 7.06
N GLU A 97 -8.09 0.11 8.14
CA GLU A 97 -7.46 0.94 9.18
C GLU A 97 -6.18 1.62 8.68
N ARG A 98 -5.39 0.96 7.84
CA ARG A 98 -4.21 1.56 7.20
C ARG A 98 -4.57 2.77 6.33
N VAL A 99 -5.61 2.65 5.53
CA VAL A 99 -6.09 3.74 4.67
C VAL A 99 -6.71 4.86 5.51
N LYS A 100 -7.52 4.54 6.52
CA LYS A 100 -8.05 5.54 7.46
C LYS A 100 -6.92 6.28 8.21
N ALA A 101 -5.87 5.58 8.62
CA ALA A 101 -4.72 6.19 9.25
C ALA A 101 -4.02 7.19 8.32
N ALA A 102 -3.87 6.85 7.04
CA ALA A 102 -3.33 7.77 6.04
C ALA A 102 -4.22 9.01 5.86
N PHE A 103 -5.55 8.86 5.86
CA PHE A 103 -6.47 10.01 5.76
C PHE A 103 -6.53 10.91 7.01
N ARG A 104 -5.99 10.48 8.14
CA ARG A 104 -5.74 11.41 9.26
C ARG A 104 -4.68 12.45 8.91
N LEU A 105 -3.76 12.10 8.01
CA LEU A 105 -2.65 12.97 7.60
C LEU A 105 -2.94 13.73 6.30
N TYR A 106 -3.71 13.16 5.38
CA TYR A 106 -3.87 13.64 4.02
C TYR A 106 -5.34 13.86 3.64
N ASP A 107 -5.58 14.68 2.62
CA ASP A 107 -6.92 14.97 2.11
C ASP A 107 -7.28 14.11 0.91
N ILE A 108 -6.27 13.72 0.14
CA ILE A 108 -6.34 12.83 -1.03
C ILE A 108 -5.25 11.80 -0.86
N LEU A 109 -5.50 10.56 -1.29
CA LEU A 109 -4.52 9.49 -1.19
C LEU A 109 -4.22 8.89 -2.55
N ARG A 110 -2.97 8.99 -3.01
CA ARG A 110 -2.48 8.22 -4.15
C ARG A 110 -2.09 6.83 -3.66
N VAL A 111 -2.60 5.81 -4.31
CA VAL A 111 -2.22 4.43 -4.04
C VAL A 111 -1.15 4.00 -5.04
N GLY A 112 0.07 3.87 -4.54
CA GLY A 112 1.23 3.45 -5.33
C GLY A 112 1.14 2.00 -5.78
N HIS A 113 1.65 1.71 -6.96
CA HIS A 113 1.62 0.39 -7.59
C HIS A 113 0.22 -0.24 -7.64
N PHE A 114 -0.78 0.55 -8.02
CA PHE A 114 -2.19 0.14 -8.05
C PHE A 114 -2.41 -1.16 -8.83
N ARG A 115 -1.65 -1.38 -9.90
CA ARG A 115 -1.76 -2.60 -10.69
C ARG A 115 -1.63 -3.89 -9.86
N GLY A 116 -0.91 -3.85 -8.74
CA GLY A 116 -0.74 -5.00 -7.85
C GLY A 116 -2.05 -5.50 -7.21
N PHE A 117 -3.10 -4.69 -7.19
CA PHE A 117 -4.43 -5.13 -6.76
C PHE A 117 -5.18 -5.94 -7.83
N ALA A 118 -4.88 -5.75 -9.10
CA ALA A 118 -5.36 -6.63 -10.19
C ALA A 118 -4.48 -7.86 -10.32
N GLY A 119 -3.16 -7.64 -10.39
CA GLY A 119 -2.15 -8.70 -10.45
C GLY A 119 -0.78 -8.19 -10.05
N TYR A 120 -0.03 -8.99 -9.32
CA TYR A 120 1.29 -8.65 -8.81
C TYR A 120 2.35 -9.67 -9.24
N TRP A 121 3.59 -9.18 -9.38
CA TRP A 121 4.74 -10.02 -9.71
C TRP A 121 5.28 -10.67 -8.45
N ARG A 122 5.16 -12.00 -8.38
CA ARG A 122 5.59 -12.80 -7.24
C ARG A 122 6.94 -13.44 -7.53
N LEU A 123 7.92 -13.12 -6.72
CA LEU A 123 9.25 -13.72 -6.73
C LEU A 123 9.41 -14.70 -5.56
N PRO A 124 10.16 -15.80 -5.74
CA PRO A 124 10.61 -16.60 -4.59
C PRO A 124 11.36 -15.74 -3.57
N ALA A 125 11.23 -16.03 -2.27
CA ALA A 125 11.89 -15.24 -1.22
C ALA A 125 13.43 -15.16 -1.35
N LYS A 126 14.03 -16.13 -2.03
CA LYS A 126 15.49 -16.19 -2.29
C LYS A 126 15.85 -15.85 -3.74
N ALA A 127 14.93 -15.24 -4.48
CA ALA A 127 15.21 -14.82 -5.85
C ALA A 127 16.41 -13.88 -5.89
N LYS A 128 17.29 -14.07 -6.86
CA LYS A 128 18.45 -13.20 -7.11
C LYS A 128 18.20 -12.21 -8.24
N THR A 129 17.25 -12.54 -9.10
CA THR A 129 16.85 -11.72 -10.25
C THR A 129 15.33 -11.61 -10.33
N PRO A 130 14.79 -10.53 -10.89
CA PRO A 130 13.35 -10.36 -11.03
C PRO A 130 12.71 -11.24 -12.10
N GLU A 131 13.49 -11.77 -13.05
CA GLU A 131 13.01 -12.60 -14.16
C GLU A 131 12.38 -13.93 -13.70
N THR A 132 12.78 -14.43 -12.53
CA THR A 132 12.32 -15.72 -11.99
C THR A 132 10.91 -15.66 -11.40
N GLY A 133 10.25 -14.52 -11.52
CA GLY A 133 8.91 -14.29 -10.99
C GLY A 133 7.79 -14.83 -11.88
N ARG A 134 6.57 -14.60 -11.40
CA ARG A 134 5.34 -14.86 -12.15
C ARG A 134 4.22 -13.94 -11.72
N TRP A 135 3.31 -13.65 -12.64
CA TRP A 135 2.09 -12.93 -12.31
C TRP A 135 1.16 -13.79 -11.44
N VAL A 136 0.62 -13.17 -10.42
CA VAL A 136 -0.37 -13.75 -9.52
C VAL A 136 -1.53 -12.76 -9.39
N LYS A 137 -2.75 -13.27 -9.44
CA LYS A 137 -3.97 -12.45 -9.34
C LYS A 137 -4.04 -11.78 -7.96
N GLY A 138 -4.31 -10.48 -7.97
CA GLY A 138 -4.53 -9.68 -6.77
C GLY A 138 -5.94 -9.86 -6.16
N PRO A 139 -6.28 -9.12 -5.10
CA PRO A 139 -7.57 -9.21 -4.44
C PRO A 139 -8.72 -8.63 -5.28
N GLY A 140 -8.40 -7.76 -6.24
CA GLY A 140 -9.33 -7.24 -7.24
C GLY A 140 -10.54 -6.47 -6.68
N PRO A 141 -11.71 -6.61 -7.33
CA PRO A 141 -12.90 -5.81 -6.98
C PRO A 141 -13.43 -6.05 -5.56
N ASP A 142 -13.22 -7.22 -5.00
CA ASP A 142 -13.70 -7.57 -3.66
C ASP A 142 -13.09 -6.68 -2.58
N PHE A 143 -11.79 -6.42 -2.71
CA PHE A 143 -11.06 -5.50 -1.86
C PHE A 143 -11.62 -4.07 -1.92
N PHE A 144 -11.75 -3.50 -3.12
CA PHE A 144 -12.22 -2.12 -3.29
C PHE A 144 -13.68 -1.93 -2.90
N LYS A 145 -14.54 -2.93 -3.11
CA LYS A 145 -15.92 -2.90 -2.60
C LYS A 145 -15.96 -2.73 -1.08
N THR A 146 -15.08 -3.42 -0.38
CA THR A 146 -15.00 -3.31 1.09
C THR A 146 -14.37 -2.00 1.52
N LEU A 147 -13.23 -1.62 0.93
CA LEU A 147 -12.51 -0.40 1.27
C LEU A 147 -13.39 0.85 1.08
N LEU A 148 -14.01 1.00 -0.09
CA LEU A 148 -14.77 2.20 -0.43
C LEU A 148 -16.11 2.31 0.28
N LYS A 149 -16.61 1.24 0.92
CA LYS A 149 -17.72 1.35 1.88
C LYS A 149 -17.28 1.97 3.21
N ALA A 150 -16.03 1.77 3.59
CA ALA A 150 -15.48 2.22 4.87
C ALA A 150 -14.79 3.59 4.79
N VAL A 151 -14.42 4.03 3.58
CA VAL A 151 -13.65 5.25 3.32
C VAL A 151 -14.30 6.03 2.19
N ALA A 152 -14.73 7.26 2.48
CA ALA A 152 -15.38 8.15 1.51
C ALA A 152 -14.43 9.19 0.88
N ASN A 153 -13.18 9.26 1.37
CA ASN A 153 -12.20 10.24 0.90
C ASN A 153 -11.65 9.87 -0.49
N PRO A 154 -11.22 10.87 -1.28
CA PRO A 154 -10.72 10.64 -2.63
C PRO A 154 -9.44 9.78 -2.65
N ILE A 155 -9.48 8.72 -3.46
CA ILE A 155 -8.33 7.87 -3.76
C ILE A 155 -7.98 8.03 -5.24
N ILE A 156 -6.70 8.09 -5.56
CA ILE A 156 -6.15 8.13 -6.92
C ILE A 156 -5.31 6.87 -7.13
N ALA A 157 -5.58 6.14 -8.19
CA ALA A 157 -4.78 5.00 -8.60
C ALA A 157 -3.53 5.46 -9.36
N GLU A 158 -2.37 4.94 -9.00
CA GLU A 158 -1.17 5.11 -9.83
C GLU A 158 -1.29 4.34 -11.13
N ASP A 159 -1.11 5.02 -12.25
CA ASP A 159 -1.23 4.46 -13.60
C ASP A 159 0.15 4.34 -14.27
N LEU A 160 1.08 3.64 -13.63
CA LEU A 160 2.46 3.41 -14.09
C LEU A 160 2.77 1.92 -14.16
N GLY A 161 3.74 1.57 -15.02
CA GLY A 161 4.17 0.20 -15.27
C GLY A 161 3.38 -0.47 -16.41
N ASP A 162 3.35 -1.79 -16.41
CA ASP A 162 2.61 -2.59 -17.40
C ASP A 162 1.09 -2.57 -17.08
N ILE A 163 0.37 -1.61 -17.66
CA ILE A 163 -1.06 -1.41 -17.44
C ILE A 163 -1.87 -2.24 -18.43
N THR A 164 -2.31 -3.38 -17.98
CA THR A 164 -3.13 -4.33 -18.74
C THR A 164 -4.63 -4.00 -18.63
N PRO A 165 -5.49 -4.53 -19.53
CA PRO A 165 -6.93 -4.24 -19.53
C PRO A 165 -7.66 -4.53 -18.22
N ASP A 166 -7.21 -5.52 -17.45
CA ASP A 166 -7.78 -5.85 -16.15
C ASP A 166 -7.45 -4.79 -15.07
N VAL A 167 -6.28 -4.15 -15.16
CA VAL A 167 -5.92 -3.01 -14.30
C VAL A 167 -6.80 -1.81 -14.61
N THR A 168 -6.95 -1.47 -15.89
CA THR A 168 -7.83 -0.37 -16.34
C THR A 168 -9.27 -0.65 -15.93
N ALA A 169 -9.77 -1.86 -16.16
CA ALA A 169 -11.13 -2.23 -15.77
C ALA A 169 -11.35 -2.12 -14.25
N LEU A 170 -10.37 -2.51 -13.44
CA LEU A 170 -10.44 -2.39 -11.98
C LEU A 170 -10.49 -0.91 -11.55
N ARG A 171 -9.62 -0.06 -12.12
CA ARG A 171 -9.60 1.39 -11.86
C ARG A 171 -10.94 2.03 -12.21
N ASP A 172 -11.42 1.79 -13.43
CA ASP A 172 -12.62 2.44 -13.98
C ASP A 172 -13.90 1.98 -13.27
N GLN A 173 -13.96 0.71 -12.86
CA GLN A 173 -15.08 0.18 -12.08
C GLN A 173 -15.31 0.95 -10.77
N PHE A 174 -14.25 1.45 -10.16
CA PHE A 174 -14.31 2.16 -8.89
C PHE A 174 -14.04 3.67 -9.01
N LYS A 175 -13.81 4.16 -10.22
CA LYS A 175 -13.56 5.59 -10.54
C LYS A 175 -12.36 6.16 -9.76
N LEU A 176 -11.28 5.39 -9.71
CA LEU A 176 -10.04 5.75 -9.03
C LEU A 176 -9.07 6.49 -9.95
#